data_3331768aa49433bf5e265fe74ad290a8
#
_entry.id   3331768aa49433bf5e265fe74ad290a8
#
_cell.length_a   1.000
_cell.length_b   1.000
_cell.length_c   1.000
_cell.angle_alpha   90.00
_cell.angle_beta   90.00
_cell.angle_gamma   90.00
#
_symmetry.space_group_name_H-M   'P 1'
#
loop_
_entity.id
_entity.type
_entity.pdbx_description
1 polymer ?
#
loop_
_entity_poly.entity_id
_entity_poly.type
_entity_poly.pdbx_seq_one_letter_code
_entity_poly.pdbx_strand_id
1 'polypeptide(L)'
;MAKFVCSVCGYVYEGEEAPAQCPVCKAPAEKFIKQGDDKTWASEHVVGVAQGAPEDIMEDLRANFQGECSEVGMYLAMARVAFREGYPEIGNYWEKAAYEEAEHAAKFAELLGEVVTDSTKKNLEMRVEAEHGATASKTDLAKRAKALNLDAIHDTVHEMARDEARHGKAFAGLLKRYFG
;
A
#
# COMPACT_ATOMS: atom_id res chain seq x y z
N MET A 1 -28.81 11.62 -25.65
CA MET A 1 -28.75 12.13 -24.25
C MET A 1 -27.71 11.29 -23.52
N ALA A 2 -26.81 11.92 -22.79
CA ALA A 2 -25.82 11.21 -22.00
C ALA A 2 -26.43 10.76 -20.66
N LYS A 3 -25.92 9.67 -20.11
CA LYS A 3 -26.27 9.25 -18.74
C LYS A 3 -25.20 9.73 -17.77
N PHE A 4 -25.62 10.24 -16.63
CA PHE A 4 -24.77 10.70 -15.54
C PHE A 4 -25.15 9.94 -14.27
N VAL A 5 -24.17 9.31 -13.63
CA VAL A 5 -24.37 8.53 -12.40
C VAL A 5 -23.82 9.31 -11.21
N CYS A 6 -24.64 9.50 -10.20
CA CYS A 6 -24.17 10.10 -8.94
C CYS A 6 -23.28 9.12 -8.19
N SER A 7 -22.02 9.48 -7.97
CA SER A 7 -21.03 8.63 -7.28
C SER A 7 -21.31 8.46 -5.77
N VAL A 8 -22.25 9.25 -5.20
CA VAL A 8 -22.62 9.17 -3.79
C VAL A 8 -23.74 8.17 -3.54
N CYS A 9 -24.78 8.16 -4.39
CA CYS A 9 -25.97 7.35 -4.15
C CYS A 9 -26.40 6.46 -5.33
N GLY A 10 -25.67 6.47 -6.45
CA GLY A 10 -25.99 5.66 -7.63
C GLY A 10 -27.16 6.16 -8.46
N TYR A 11 -27.76 7.31 -8.15
CA TYR A 11 -28.86 7.86 -8.96
C TYR A 11 -28.39 8.15 -10.38
N VAL A 12 -29.17 7.68 -11.37
CA VAL A 12 -28.88 7.89 -12.80
C VAL A 12 -29.76 9.02 -13.33
N TYR A 13 -29.12 10.00 -13.96
CA TYR A 13 -29.75 11.11 -14.65
C TYR A 13 -29.44 11.04 -16.14
N GLU A 14 -30.44 11.26 -16.98
CA GLU A 14 -30.30 11.33 -18.44
C GLU A 14 -30.48 12.78 -18.91
N GLY A 15 -29.47 13.35 -19.54
CA GLY A 15 -29.46 14.74 -19.98
C GLY A 15 -28.29 15.06 -20.90
N GLU A 16 -28.16 16.31 -21.28
CA GLU A 16 -26.98 16.81 -22.04
C GLU A 16 -25.80 17.11 -21.10
N GLU A 17 -26.10 17.57 -19.89
CA GLU A 17 -25.14 17.89 -18.83
C GLU A 17 -25.63 17.29 -17.51
N ALA A 18 -24.69 17.16 -16.55
CA ALA A 18 -25.03 16.72 -15.19
C ALA A 18 -25.95 17.74 -14.50
N PRO A 19 -26.94 17.30 -13.69
CA PRO A 19 -27.77 18.20 -12.95
C PRO A 19 -26.94 18.95 -11.90
N ALA A 20 -27.29 20.21 -11.60
CA ALA A 20 -26.58 21.01 -10.61
C ALA A 20 -26.52 20.37 -9.21
N GLN A 21 -27.51 19.55 -8.89
CA GLN A 21 -27.59 18.83 -7.62
C GLN A 21 -28.35 17.51 -7.80
N CYS A 22 -27.90 16.47 -7.13
CA CYS A 22 -28.58 15.17 -7.11
C CYS A 22 -29.95 15.30 -6.42
N PRO A 23 -31.03 14.89 -7.07
CA PRO A 23 -32.39 14.99 -6.49
C PRO A 23 -32.57 14.07 -5.26
N VAL A 24 -31.78 13.00 -5.18
CA VAL A 24 -31.87 11.99 -4.10
C VAL A 24 -31.01 12.37 -2.90
N CYS A 25 -29.70 12.52 -3.06
CA CYS A 25 -28.77 12.72 -1.93
C CYS A 25 -28.23 14.15 -1.79
N LYS A 26 -28.66 15.08 -2.66
CA LYS A 26 -28.25 16.50 -2.66
C LYS A 26 -26.77 16.72 -2.95
N ALA A 27 -26.04 15.71 -3.42
CA ALA A 27 -24.65 15.87 -3.84
C ALA A 27 -24.56 16.86 -5.03
N PRO A 28 -23.51 17.70 -5.09
CA PRO A 28 -23.33 18.68 -6.17
C PRO A 28 -22.97 18.02 -7.51
N ALA A 29 -23.04 18.79 -8.61
CA ALA A 29 -22.83 18.34 -9.98
C ALA A 29 -21.49 17.59 -10.18
N GLU A 30 -20.43 17.97 -9.49
CA GLU A 30 -19.10 17.37 -9.58
C GLU A 30 -19.06 15.91 -9.12
N LYS A 31 -20.10 15.46 -8.43
CA LYS A 31 -20.26 14.06 -8.01
C LYS A 31 -20.98 13.20 -9.05
N PHE A 32 -21.33 13.76 -10.21
CA PHE A 32 -21.88 12.99 -11.31
C PHE A 32 -20.79 12.59 -12.30
N ILE A 33 -20.74 11.30 -12.60
CA ILE A 33 -19.83 10.71 -13.59
C ILE A 33 -20.62 10.47 -14.87
N LYS A 34 -20.15 11.01 -16.00
CA LYS A 34 -20.76 10.74 -17.31
C LYS A 34 -20.49 9.29 -17.69
N GLN A 35 -21.57 8.54 -17.91
CA GLN A 35 -21.48 7.17 -18.37
C GLN A 35 -21.06 7.17 -19.85
N GLY A 36 -19.86 6.62 -20.12
CA GLY A 36 -19.37 6.36 -21.47
C GLY A 36 -19.83 4.97 -21.96
N ASP A 37 -19.18 4.49 -23.03
CA ASP A 37 -19.37 3.11 -23.51
C ASP A 37 -18.77 2.08 -22.53
N ASP A 38 -17.85 2.49 -21.66
CA ASP A 38 -17.33 1.69 -20.55
C ASP A 38 -18.31 1.65 -19.39
N LYS A 39 -18.42 0.48 -18.74
CA LYS A 39 -19.22 0.32 -17.53
C LYS A 39 -18.64 1.19 -16.41
N THR A 40 -19.41 2.19 -15.96
CA THR A 40 -19.09 2.96 -14.74
C THR A 40 -19.78 2.32 -13.54
N TRP A 41 -19.08 2.32 -12.41
CA TRP A 41 -19.58 1.76 -11.18
C TRP A 41 -20.12 2.88 -10.29
N ALA A 42 -21.29 2.67 -9.67
CA ALA A 42 -21.93 3.66 -8.79
C ALA A 42 -21.11 3.91 -7.51
N SER A 43 -20.27 2.95 -7.13
CA SER A 43 -19.34 3.05 -6.02
C SER A 43 -18.00 2.45 -6.47
N GLU A 44 -16.97 3.24 -6.44
CA GLU A 44 -15.61 2.81 -6.79
C GLU A 44 -14.74 2.81 -5.55
N HIS A 45 -13.81 1.86 -5.51
CA HIS A 45 -12.75 1.85 -4.51
C HIS A 45 -11.68 2.86 -4.95
N VAL A 46 -11.39 3.85 -4.12
CA VAL A 46 -10.45 4.94 -4.44
C VAL A 46 -9.33 4.95 -3.40
N VAL A 47 -8.10 4.85 -3.88
CA VAL A 47 -6.91 5.03 -3.03
C VAL A 47 -6.84 6.49 -2.61
N GLY A 48 -6.61 6.74 -1.30
CA GLY A 48 -6.53 8.08 -0.74
C GLY A 48 -7.90 8.68 -0.36
N VAL A 49 -8.92 7.84 -0.17
CA VAL A 49 -10.26 8.31 0.20
C VAL A 49 -10.30 9.11 1.50
N ALA A 50 -9.32 8.91 2.40
CA ALA A 50 -9.20 9.66 3.64
C ALA A 50 -8.54 11.04 3.47
N GLN A 51 -7.96 11.34 2.30
CA GLN A 51 -7.33 12.65 2.05
C GLN A 51 -8.34 13.78 2.22
N GLY A 52 -7.98 14.77 3.05
CA GLY A 52 -8.87 15.88 3.41
C GLY A 52 -9.70 15.63 4.69
N ALA A 53 -9.55 14.49 5.35
CA ALA A 53 -10.07 14.28 6.71
C ALA A 53 -9.37 15.21 7.71
N PRO A 54 -9.98 15.46 8.90
CA PRO A 54 -9.31 16.20 9.98
C PRO A 54 -7.93 15.62 10.31
N GLU A 55 -6.97 16.51 10.67
CA GLU A 55 -5.57 16.09 10.85
C GLU A 55 -5.40 15.06 11.98
N ASP A 56 -6.16 15.15 13.05
CA ASP A 56 -6.17 14.15 14.14
C ASP A 56 -6.53 12.74 13.64
N ILE A 57 -7.51 12.65 12.72
CA ILE A 57 -7.88 11.37 12.07
C ILE A 57 -6.75 10.89 11.16
N MET A 58 -6.12 11.80 10.39
CA MET A 58 -4.99 11.44 9.53
C MET A 58 -3.78 10.96 10.32
N GLU A 59 -3.49 11.59 11.47
CA GLU A 59 -2.42 11.17 12.38
C GLU A 59 -2.69 9.76 12.94
N ASP A 60 -3.92 9.48 13.38
CA ASP A 60 -4.32 8.17 13.88
C ASP A 60 -4.22 7.08 12.78
N LEU A 61 -4.65 7.38 11.55
CA LEU A 61 -4.52 6.44 10.42
C LEU A 61 -3.04 6.12 10.11
N ARG A 62 -2.16 7.13 10.13
CA ARG A 62 -0.71 6.91 9.93
C ARG A 62 -0.10 6.11 11.06
N ALA A 63 -0.48 6.38 12.30
CA ALA A 63 -0.01 5.64 13.48
C ALA A 63 -0.43 4.17 13.43
N ASN A 64 -1.69 3.89 13.07
CA ASN A 64 -2.19 2.54 12.88
C ASN A 64 -1.45 1.84 11.73
N PHE A 65 -1.31 2.48 10.56
CA PHE A 65 -0.52 1.93 9.44
C PHE A 65 0.89 1.51 9.88
N GLN A 66 1.59 2.38 10.62
CA GLN A 66 2.93 2.07 11.12
C GLN A 66 2.93 0.94 12.15
N GLY A 67 1.92 0.88 13.02
CA GLY A 67 1.70 -0.19 13.99
C GLY A 67 1.58 -1.54 13.30
N GLU A 68 0.62 -1.67 12.38
CA GLU A 68 0.37 -2.90 11.63
C GLU A 68 1.59 -3.38 10.84
N CYS A 69 2.30 -2.46 10.15
CA CYS A 69 3.55 -2.80 9.47
C CYS A 69 4.61 -3.36 10.42
N SER A 70 4.70 -2.84 11.64
CA SER A 70 5.65 -3.31 12.66
C SER A 70 5.25 -4.68 13.20
N GLU A 71 3.96 -4.92 13.41
CA GLU A 71 3.43 -6.18 13.94
C GLU A 71 3.64 -7.34 12.96
N VAL A 72 3.56 -7.13 11.65
CA VAL A 72 3.96 -8.14 10.65
C VAL A 72 5.36 -8.69 10.93
N GLY A 73 6.33 -7.80 11.09
CA GLY A 73 7.73 -8.20 11.36
C GLY A 73 7.91 -8.86 12.73
N MET A 74 7.26 -8.31 13.76
CA MET A 74 7.30 -8.86 15.13
C MET A 74 6.71 -10.26 15.19
N TYR A 75 5.54 -10.48 14.62
CA TYR A 75 4.86 -11.79 14.70
C TYR A 75 5.61 -12.86 13.91
N LEU A 76 6.16 -12.54 12.74
CA LEU A 76 7.03 -13.46 12.02
C LEU A 76 8.30 -13.82 12.80
N ALA A 77 8.88 -12.86 13.54
CA ALA A 77 10.03 -13.13 14.42
C ALA A 77 9.64 -14.00 15.61
N MET A 78 8.48 -13.75 16.24
CA MET A 78 7.93 -14.55 17.34
C MET A 78 7.60 -15.98 16.89
N ALA A 79 7.08 -16.16 15.66
CA ALA A 79 6.85 -17.47 15.05
C ALA A 79 8.15 -18.29 14.98
N ARG A 80 9.23 -17.66 14.50
CA ARG A 80 10.56 -18.31 14.42
C ARG A 80 11.09 -18.72 15.80
N VAL A 81 10.85 -17.92 16.84
CA VAL A 81 11.20 -18.28 18.23
C VAL A 81 10.40 -19.51 18.67
N ALA A 82 9.07 -19.48 18.50
CA ALA A 82 8.21 -20.58 18.88
C ALA A 82 8.58 -21.91 18.20
N PHE A 83 8.91 -21.88 16.89
CA PHE A 83 9.39 -23.07 16.18
C PHE A 83 10.71 -23.60 16.74
N ARG A 84 11.67 -22.74 17.05
CA ARG A 84 12.95 -23.17 17.67
C ARG A 84 12.78 -23.76 19.06
N GLU A 85 11.78 -23.29 19.80
CA GLU A 85 11.45 -23.83 21.12
C GLU A 85 10.57 -25.09 21.09
N GLY A 86 10.11 -25.50 19.92
CA GLY A 86 9.27 -26.70 19.74
C GLY A 86 7.78 -26.46 19.99
N TYR A 87 7.29 -25.25 19.80
CA TYR A 87 5.86 -24.89 19.88
C TYR A 87 5.26 -24.58 18.51
N PRO A 88 5.09 -25.55 17.62
CA PRO A 88 4.66 -25.30 16.25
C PRO A 88 3.24 -24.73 16.15
N GLU A 89 2.33 -25.06 17.07
CA GLU A 89 0.98 -24.51 17.07
C GLU A 89 0.99 -22.99 17.34
N ILE A 90 1.84 -22.54 18.26
CA ILE A 90 2.03 -21.11 18.57
C ILE A 90 2.70 -20.42 17.39
N GLY A 91 3.73 -21.02 16.78
CA GLY A 91 4.41 -20.50 15.62
C GLY A 91 3.46 -20.28 14.44
N ASN A 92 2.65 -21.29 14.11
CA ASN A 92 1.65 -21.21 13.05
C ASN A 92 0.60 -20.13 13.30
N TYR A 93 0.18 -19.93 14.56
CA TYR A 93 -0.76 -18.87 14.87
C TYR A 93 -0.14 -17.47 14.68
N TRP A 94 1.13 -17.28 15.11
CA TRP A 94 1.87 -16.04 14.86
C TRP A 94 2.02 -15.72 13.36
N GLU A 95 2.35 -16.73 12.54
CA GLU A 95 2.42 -16.52 11.09
C GLU A 95 1.07 -16.11 10.50
N LYS A 96 -0.02 -16.76 10.95
CA LYS A 96 -1.38 -16.40 10.53
C LYS A 96 -1.71 -14.96 10.92
N ALA A 97 -1.46 -14.56 12.17
CA ALA A 97 -1.69 -13.21 12.64
C ALA A 97 -0.89 -12.19 11.83
N ALA A 98 0.39 -12.46 11.52
CA ALA A 98 1.21 -11.58 10.67
C ALA A 98 0.58 -11.30 9.30
N TYR A 99 -0.09 -12.27 8.69
CA TYR A 99 -0.84 -12.06 7.43
C TYR A 99 -2.09 -11.21 7.64
N GLU A 100 -2.78 -11.36 8.76
CA GLU A 100 -3.94 -10.53 9.10
C GLU A 100 -3.52 -9.06 9.30
N GLU A 101 -2.39 -8.80 9.99
CA GLU A 101 -1.84 -7.45 10.14
C GLU A 101 -1.33 -6.87 8.81
N ALA A 102 -0.80 -7.68 7.90
CA ALA A 102 -0.44 -7.23 6.57
C ALA A 102 -1.67 -6.74 5.76
N GLU A 103 -2.82 -7.41 5.90
CA GLU A 103 -4.09 -6.98 5.30
C GLU A 103 -4.62 -5.68 5.94
N HIS A 104 -4.48 -5.51 7.27
CA HIS A 104 -4.82 -4.27 7.95
C HIS A 104 -3.93 -3.12 7.47
N ALA A 105 -2.62 -3.32 7.42
CA ALA A 105 -1.68 -2.34 6.89
C ALA A 105 -2.00 -1.93 5.45
N ALA A 106 -2.35 -2.89 4.58
CA ALA A 106 -2.75 -2.60 3.21
C ALA A 106 -4.00 -1.70 3.13
N LYS A 107 -5.01 -1.96 3.97
CA LYS A 107 -6.23 -1.14 4.04
C LYS A 107 -5.93 0.28 4.51
N PHE A 108 -5.10 0.46 5.54
CA PHE A 108 -4.66 1.79 5.97
C PHE A 108 -3.85 2.52 4.90
N ALA A 109 -2.97 1.81 4.18
CA ALA A 109 -2.22 2.39 3.06
C ALA A 109 -3.15 2.90 1.95
N GLU A 110 -4.19 2.14 1.61
CA GLU A 110 -5.20 2.53 0.61
C GLU A 110 -6.04 3.71 1.09
N LEU A 111 -6.48 3.75 2.36
CA LEU A 111 -7.19 4.89 2.93
C LEU A 111 -6.35 6.17 2.84
N LEU A 112 -5.08 6.10 3.21
CA LEU A 112 -4.17 7.24 3.22
C LEU A 112 -3.77 7.70 1.81
N GLY A 113 -3.48 6.79 0.87
CA GLY A 113 -2.98 7.12 -0.46
C GLY A 113 -1.62 7.82 -0.46
N GLU A 114 -0.82 7.64 0.60
CA GLU A 114 0.50 8.28 0.77
C GLU A 114 1.64 7.40 0.25
N VAL A 115 1.53 6.08 0.43
CA VAL A 115 2.57 5.10 0.05
C VAL A 115 2.16 4.24 -1.16
N VAL A 116 0.92 4.32 -1.57
CA VAL A 116 0.34 3.64 -2.73
C VAL A 116 -0.54 4.61 -3.51
N THR A 117 -0.64 4.41 -4.84
CA THR A 117 -1.47 5.22 -5.74
C THR A 117 -2.35 4.33 -6.61
N ASP A 118 -3.36 4.88 -7.28
CA ASP A 118 -4.20 4.18 -8.26
C ASP A 118 -3.45 3.75 -9.53
N SER A 119 -2.19 4.14 -9.69
CA SER A 119 -1.39 3.86 -10.87
C SER A 119 -0.33 2.79 -10.61
N THR A 120 -0.50 1.59 -11.18
CA THR A 120 0.52 0.53 -11.14
C THR A 120 1.87 1.02 -11.68
N LYS A 121 1.86 1.82 -12.75
CA LYS A 121 3.08 2.43 -13.29
C LYS A 121 3.79 3.29 -12.25
N LYS A 122 3.07 4.22 -11.63
CA LYS A 122 3.62 5.13 -10.61
C LYS A 122 4.10 4.36 -9.38
N ASN A 123 3.36 3.35 -8.94
CA ASN A 123 3.77 2.49 -7.82
C ASN A 123 5.09 1.77 -8.12
N LEU A 124 5.26 1.24 -9.35
CA LEU A 124 6.53 0.63 -9.77
C LEU A 124 7.67 1.66 -9.80
N GLU A 125 7.46 2.86 -10.36
CA GLU A 125 8.45 3.94 -10.39
C GLU A 125 8.92 4.30 -8.98
N MET A 126 7.99 4.51 -8.05
CA MET A 126 8.29 4.80 -6.65
C MET A 126 9.08 3.68 -5.97
N ARG A 127 8.75 2.43 -6.25
CA ARG A 127 9.44 1.30 -5.64
C ARG A 127 10.83 1.08 -6.19
N VAL A 128 11.05 1.26 -7.49
CA VAL A 128 12.42 1.20 -8.07
C VAL A 128 13.37 2.15 -7.34
N GLU A 129 12.96 3.40 -7.12
CA GLU A 129 13.77 4.39 -6.41
C GLU A 129 13.98 4.02 -4.94
N ALA A 130 12.93 3.56 -4.26
CA ALA A 130 13.02 3.16 -2.86
C ALA A 130 13.95 1.95 -2.65
N GLU A 131 13.87 0.92 -3.50
CA GLU A 131 14.74 -0.25 -3.44
C GLU A 131 16.20 0.11 -3.74
N HIS A 132 16.44 1.06 -4.67
CA HIS A 132 17.76 1.57 -4.93
C HIS A 132 18.36 2.23 -3.67
N GLY A 133 17.60 3.10 -3.02
CA GLY A 133 18.00 3.74 -1.76
C GLY A 133 18.20 2.73 -0.62
N ALA A 134 17.28 1.78 -0.46
CA ALA A 134 17.37 0.72 0.54
C ALA A 134 18.61 -0.18 0.36
N THR A 135 18.94 -0.52 -0.90
CA THR A 135 20.17 -1.26 -1.23
C THR A 135 21.41 -0.51 -0.76
N ALA A 136 21.51 0.79 -1.07
CA ALA A 136 22.64 1.63 -0.69
C ALA A 136 22.78 1.74 0.84
N SER A 137 21.68 2.04 1.54
CA SER A 137 21.65 2.19 2.99
C SER A 137 22.05 0.90 3.72
N LYS A 138 21.47 -0.25 3.33
CA LYS A 138 21.79 -1.55 3.94
C LYS A 138 23.24 -1.96 3.64
N THR A 139 23.74 -1.66 2.44
CA THR A 139 25.16 -1.92 2.08
C THR A 139 26.12 -1.11 2.97
N ASP A 140 25.80 0.16 3.22
CA ASP A 140 26.60 1.00 4.12
C ASP A 140 26.59 0.46 5.57
N LEU A 141 25.41 0.12 6.08
CA LEU A 141 25.27 -0.48 7.41
C LEU A 141 26.08 -1.79 7.53
N ALA A 142 25.99 -2.66 6.53
CA ALA A 142 26.75 -3.91 6.51
C ALA A 142 28.28 -3.64 6.55
N LYS A 143 28.79 -2.68 5.78
CA LYS A 143 30.21 -2.28 5.79
C LYS A 143 30.65 -1.79 7.18
N ARG A 144 29.85 -0.94 7.82
CA ARG A 144 30.13 -0.43 9.17
C ARG A 144 30.13 -1.55 10.21
N ALA A 145 29.17 -2.48 10.13
CA ALA A 145 29.12 -3.65 10.99
C ALA A 145 30.37 -4.53 10.83
N LYS A 146 30.81 -4.76 9.58
CA LYS A 146 32.04 -5.52 9.31
C LYS A 146 33.28 -4.86 9.90
N ALA A 147 33.40 -3.55 9.77
CA ALA A 147 34.54 -2.79 10.36
C ALA A 147 34.61 -2.90 11.89
N LEU A 148 33.48 -3.21 12.54
CA LEU A 148 33.39 -3.41 13.99
C LEU A 148 33.43 -4.90 14.39
N ASN A 149 33.69 -5.83 13.47
CA ASN A 149 33.67 -7.28 13.68
C ASN A 149 32.30 -7.82 14.15
N LEU A 150 31.20 -7.17 13.75
CA LEU A 150 29.82 -7.59 14.05
C LEU A 150 29.30 -8.48 12.90
N ASP A 151 29.92 -9.67 12.73
CA ASP A 151 29.71 -10.52 11.57
C ASP A 151 28.24 -10.95 11.40
N ALA A 152 27.54 -11.31 12.46
CA ALA A 152 26.12 -11.70 12.39
C ALA A 152 25.22 -10.56 11.84
N ILE A 153 25.52 -9.32 12.22
CA ILE A 153 24.81 -8.14 11.71
C ILE A 153 25.19 -7.91 10.24
N HIS A 154 26.50 -7.95 9.94
CA HIS A 154 26.98 -7.80 8.57
C HIS A 154 26.31 -8.79 7.63
N ASP A 155 26.36 -10.09 7.93
CA ASP A 155 25.88 -11.14 7.05
C ASP A 155 24.38 -11.00 6.79
N THR A 156 23.59 -10.77 7.86
CA THR A 156 22.16 -10.59 7.75
C THR A 156 21.79 -9.37 6.91
N VAL A 157 22.40 -8.21 7.19
CA VAL A 157 22.05 -6.96 6.51
C VAL A 157 22.56 -6.94 5.06
N HIS A 158 23.74 -7.56 4.82
CA HIS A 158 24.29 -7.67 3.47
C HIS A 158 23.44 -8.56 2.56
N GLU A 159 22.87 -9.65 3.09
CA GLU A 159 21.93 -10.48 2.35
C GLU A 159 20.67 -9.68 2.02
N MET A 160 20.08 -8.96 3.00
CA MET A 160 18.94 -8.08 2.74
C MET A 160 19.24 -7.03 1.66
N ALA A 161 20.45 -6.41 1.66
CA ALA A 161 20.83 -5.46 0.62
C ALA A 161 20.81 -6.09 -0.78
N ARG A 162 21.16 -7.36 -0.91
CA ARG A 162 21.10 -8.10 -2.18
C ARG A 162 19.65 -8.37 -2.60
N ASP A 163 18.77 -8.64 -1.63
CA ASP A 163 17.34 -8.81 -1.88
C ASP A 163 16.72 -7.51 -2.41
N GLU A 164 17.02 -6.35 -1.77
CA GLU A 164 16.52 -5.05 -2.27
C GLU A 164 16.99 -4.76 -3.70
N ALA A 165 18.24 -5.09 -4.02
CA ALA A 165 18.77 -4.96 -5.38
C ALA A 165 18.03 -5.87 -6.38
N ARG A 166 17.63 -7.07 -5.95
CA ARG A 166 16.83 -8.01 -6.75
C ARG A 166 15.41 -7.48 -6.95
N HIS A 167 14.77 -6.97 -5.89
CA HIS A 167 13.44 -6.35 -5.96
C HIS A 167 13.43 -5.15 -6.91
N GLY A 168 14.37 -4.22 -6.75
CA GLY A 168 14.48 -3.04 -7.61
C GLY A 168 14.67 -3.39 -9.09
N LYS A 169 15.54 -4.38 -9.40
CA LYS A 169 15.73 -4.87 -10.78
C LYS A 169 14.47 -5.54 -11.34
N ALA A 170 13.74 -6.29 -10.52
CA ALA A 170 12.49 -6.91 -10.93
C ALA A 170 11.42 -5.84 -11.24
N PHE A 171 11.25 -4.85 -10.37
CA PHE A 171 10.32 -3.74 -10.59
C PHE A 171 10.69 -2.91 -11.82
N ALA A 172 11.96 -2.60 -12.04
CA ALA A 172 12.44 -1.91 -13.24
C ALA A 172 12.18 -2.73 -14.51
N GLY A 173 12.37 -4.04 -14.45
CA GLY A 173 12.05 -4.96 -15.57
C GLY A 173 10.57 -4.98 -15.90
N LEU A 174 9.69 -5.03 -14.90
CA LEU A 174 8.24 -4.96 -15.06
C LEU A 174 7.80 -3.58 -15.61
N LEU A 175 8.36 -2.50 -15.07
CA LEU A 175 8.10 -1.14 -15.55
C LEU A 175 8.42 -1.01 -17.05
N LYS A 176 9.62 -1.47 -17.45
CA LYS A 176 10.03 -1.47 -18.84
C LYS A 176 9.13 -2.34 -19.73
N ARG A 177 8.73 -3.52 -19.24
CA ARG A 177 7.93 -4.47 -20.04
C ARG A 177 6.53 -3.97 -20.35
N TYR A 178 5.88 -3.32 -19.38
CA TYR A 178 4.46 -2.98 -19.47
C TYR A 178 4.21 -1.49 -19.79
N PHE A 179 5.18 -0.62 -19.51
CA PHE A 179 5.01 0.83 -19.59
C PHE A 179 6.16 1.57 -20.30
N GLY A 180 7.16 0.83 -20.84
CA GLY A 180 8.28 1.36 -21.61
C GLY A 180 8.06 1.39 -23.11
#